data_4312e11f2bfb6a596bcb20aeed69277c
#
_entry.id   4312e11f2bfb6a596bcb20aeed69277c
#
_cell.length_a   1.000
_cell.length_b   1.000
_cell.length_c   1.000
_cell.angle_alpha   90.00
_cell.angle_beta   90.00
_cell.angle_gamma   90.00
#
_symmetry.space_group_name_H-M   'P 1'
#
loop_
_entity.id
_entity.type
_entity.pdbx_description
1 polymer ?
#
loop_
_entity_poly.entity_id
_entity_poly.type
_entity_poly.pdbx_seq_one_letter_code
_entity_poly.pdbx_strand_id
1 'polypeptide(L)'
;LWSGDVNDCKQYNINLSPNVGAYFKSWTIPEGLSIDYDIFFVGRDKGFRRLKPLLQLEKEFNKIGIKTYFHIVPEHIYDRFRNSRYQRLLSYEDVLTFIGRSKAILYLTYGSQECVTLRIQEALVHKKKLIIDCTWIKKYDFYDPRNIFILGENNIDKLKDFLNSPYVEVKADILTHIY
;
A
#
# COMPACT_ATOMS: atom_id res chain seq x y z
N LEU A 1 -2.21 4.16 -27.13
CA LEU A 1 -1.93 4.60 -25.75
C LEU A 1 -2.52 3.60 -24.77
N TRP A 2 -1.91 3.49 -23.59
CA TRP A 2 -2.28 2.57 -22.53
C TRP A 2 -2.32 3.31 -21.21
N SER A 3 -3.25 2.99 -20.32
CA SER A 3 -3.28 3.44 -18.93
C SER A 3 -3.60 2.27 -18.01
N GLY A 4 -3.12 2.33 -16.78
CA GLY A 4 -3.52 1.39 -15.75
C GLY A 4 -4.78 1.82 -15.00
N ASP A 5 -5.30 3.00 -15.29
CA ASP A 5 -6.52 3.53 -14.68
C ASP A 5 -7.73 3.31 -15.61
N VAL A 6 -8.73 2.62 -15.09
CA VAL A 6 -9.98 2.30 -15.83
C VAL A 6 -10.72 3.58 -16.24
N ASN A 7 -10.66 4.63 -15.41
CA ASN A 7 -11.33 5.90 -15.70
C ASN A 7 -10.63 6.64 -16.84
N ASP A 8 -9.28 6.66 -16.86
CA ASP A 8 -8.50 7.19 -17.98
C ASP A 8 -8.83 6.46 -19.29
N CYS A 9 -8.91 5.12 -19.22
CA CYS A 9 -9.22 4.30 -20.39
C CYS A 9 -10.58 4.66 -20.97
N LYS A 10 -11.59 4.88 -20.15
CA LYS A 10 -12.92 5.30 -20.57
C LYS A 10 -12.93 6.74 -21.09
N GLN A 11 -12.25 7.66 -20.38
CA GLN A 11 -12.26 9.09 -20.72
C GLN A 11 -11.52 9.37 -22.02
N TYR A 12 -10.39 8.70 -22.27
CA TYR A 12 -9.51 8.98 -23.40
C TYR A 12 -9.58 7.91 -24.51
N ASN A 13 -10.46 6.92 -24.38
CA ASN A 13 -10.59 5.79 -25.30
C ASN A 13 -9.25 5.12 -25.61
N ILE A 14 -8.53 4.75 -24.56
CA ILE A 14 -7.22 4.08 -24.60
C ILE A 14 -7.29 2.70 -23.96
N ASN A 15 -6.31 1.85 -24.26
CA ASN A 15 -6.30 0.48 -23.77
C ASN A 15 -5.96 0.42 -22.28
N LEU A 16 -6.61 -0.50 -21.55
CA LEU A 16 -6.26 -0.82 -20.18
C LEU A 16 -4.97 -1.66 -20.17
N SER A 17 -3.96 -1.17 -19.46
CA SER A 17 -2.81 -2.00 -19.07
C SER A 17 -3.05 -2.52 -17.66
N PRO A 18 -3.20 -3.82 -17.44
CA PRO A 18 -3.34 -4.36 -16.10
C PRO A 18 -2.08 -4.15 -15.22
N ASN A 19 -0.95 -3.89 -15.87
CA ASN A 19 0.34 -3.75 -15.21
C ASN A 19 0.78 -2.28 -15.17
N VAL A 20 0.43 -1.58 -14.12
CA VAL A 20 0.94 -0.22 -13.85
C VAL A 20 2.26 -0.33 -13.08
N GLY A 21 3.33 -0.41 -13.83
CA GLY A 21 4.68 -0.54 -13.29
C GLY A 21 5.12 -2.00 -13.27
N ALA A 22 6.22 -2.26 -13.97
CA ALA A 22 6.83 -3.58 -13.96
C ALA A 22 7.37 -3.87 -12.55
N TYR A 23 6.73 -4.79 -11.85
CA TYR A 23 7.34 -5.39 -10.69
C TYR A 23 8.43 -6.35 -11.18
N PHE A 24 9.67 -6.08 -10.86
CA PHE A 24 10.76 -6.97 -11.25
C PHE A 24 10.84 -8.13 -10.28
N LYS A 25 10.77 -9.37 -10.80
CA LYS A 25 10.93 -10.61 -10.00
C LYS A 25 12.26 -10.64 -9.20
N SER A 26 13.25 -9.87 -9.62
CA SER A 26 14.53 -9.72 -8.92
C SER A 26 14.44 -8.87 -7.64
N TRP A 27 13.35 -8.16 -7.44
CA TRP A 27 13.15 -7.35 -6.22
C TRP A 27 12.68 -8.24 -5.09
N THR A 28 13.61 -8.67 -4.26
CA THR A 28 13.34 -9.56 -3.13
C THR A 28 13.53 -8.83 -1.80
N ILE A 29 12.73 -9.20 -0.83
CA ILE A 29 12.94 -8.76 0.56
C ILE A 29 14.22 -9.43 1.07
N PRO A 30 15.14 -8.68 1.73
CA PRO A 30 16.30 -9.27 2.37
C PRO A 30 15.91 -10.35 3.37
N GLU A 31 16.70 -11.43 3.44
CA GLU A 31 16.46 -12.51 4.41
C GLU A 31 16.82 -12.10 5.85
N GLY A 32 16.28 -12.84 6.82
CA GLY A 32 16.63 -12.68 8.25
C GLY A 32 16.06 -11.43 8.93
N LEU A 33 15.11 -10.74 8.31
CA LEU A 33 14.50 -9.55 8.92
C LEU A 33 13.48 -9.92 10.01
N SER A 34 13.57 -9.24 11.16
CA SER A 34 12.54 -9.28 12.20
C SER A 34 11.34 -8.40 11.84
N ILE A 35 10.15 -8.77 12.31
CA ILE A 35 8.97 -7.92 12.21
C ILE A 35 9.00 -6.88 13.34
N ASP A 36 9.17 -5.62 12.96
CA ASP A 36 9.25 -4.50 13.90
C ASP A 36 8.00 -3.64 13.93
N TYR A 37 7.22 -3.68 12.86
CA TYR A 37 6.04 -2.87 12.66
C TYR A 37 4.83 -3.72 12.28
N ASP A 38 3.66 -3.30 12.71
CA ASP A 38 2.42 -3.92 12.26
C ASP A 38 2.03 -3.38 10.87
N ILE A 39 2.19 -2.06 10.66
CA ILE A 39 1.78 -1.39 9.42
C ILE A 39 2.88 -0.48 8.90
N PHE A 40 3.21 -0.61 7.62
CA PHE A 40 4.12 0.26 6.89
C PHE A 40 3.37 1.08 5.84
N PHE A 41 3.72 2.35 5.73
CA PHE A 41 3.31 3.24 4.65
C PHE A 41 4.53 3.97 4.09
N VAL A 42 4.61 4.07 2.76
CA VAL A 42 5.55 4.96 2.08
C VAL A 42 4.84 5.67 0.92
N GLY A 43 4.99 6.98 0.87
CA GLY A 43 4.38 7.76 -0.21
C GLY A 43 4.65 9.24 -0.14
N ARG A 44 4.42 9.93 -1.27
CA ARG A 44 4.50 11.40 -1.34
C ARG A 44 3.19 12.02 -0.85
N ASP A 45 3.32 13.14 -0.15
CA ASP A 45 2.19 14.01 0.22
C ASP A 45 1.86 14.95 -0.94
N LYS A 46 1.24 14.38 -1.99
CA LYS A 46 0.86 15.14 -3.17
C LYS A 46 -0.23 16.17 -2.84
N GLY A 47 0.02 17.43 -3.18
CA GLY A 47 -0.90 18.54 -2.93
C GLY A 47 -1.19 18.77 -1.44
N PHE A 48 -0.29 18.34 -0.54
CA PHE A 48 -0.42 18.45 0.93
C PHE A 48 -1.70 17.82 1.50
N ARG A 49 -2.22 16.77 0.86
CA ARG A 49 -3.51 16.15 1.21
C ARG A 49 -3.39 14.87 2.02
N ARG A 50 -2.22 14.22 2.04
CA ARG A 50 -2.01 12.92 2.71
C ARG A 50 -1.50 13.01 4.14
N LEU A 51 -0.71 14.04 4.46
CA LEU A 51 -0.09 14.16 5.78
C LEU A 51 -1.14 14.14 6.90
N LYS A 52 -2.15 14.99 6.81
CA LYS A 52 -3.18 15.09 7.87
C LYS A 52 -3.97 13.80 8.07
N PRO A 53 -4.52 13.14 7.04
CA PRO A 53 -5.17 11.83 7.17
C PRO A 53 -4.25 10.76 7.73
N LEU A 54 -2.99 10.69 7.29
CA LEU A 54 -2.02 9.72 7.79
C LEU A 54 -1.73 9.89 9.28
N LEU A 55 -1.53 11.13 9.74
CA LEU A 55 -1.32 11.42 11.17
C LEU A 55 -2.57 11.09 12.01
N GLN A 56 -3.75 11.25 11.45
CA GLN A 56 -4.99 10.85 12.10
C GLN A 56 -5.07 9.34 12.25
N LEU A 57 -4.84 8.59 11.16
CA LEU A 57 -4.79 7.12 11.19
C LEU A 57 -3.72 6.59 12.15
N GLU A 58 -2.54 7.19 12.17
CA GLU A 58 -1.47 6.82 13.10
C GLU A 58 -1.92 6.93 14.56
N LYS A 59 -2.63 8.01 14.90
CA LYS A 59 -3.20 8.18 16.25
C LYS A 59 -4.25 7.13 16.57
N GLU A 60 -5.12 6.80 15.62
CA GLU A 60 -6.16 5.78 15.80
C GLU A 60 -5.54 4.39 15.98
N PHE A 61 -4.57 4.03 15.15
CA PHE A 61 -3.85 2.77 15.26
C PHE A 61 -3.07 2.65 16.57
N ASN A 62 -2.40 3.72 17.01
CA ASN A 62 -1.68 3.74 18.27
C ASN A 62 -2.61 3.55 19.50
N LYS A 63 -3.84 4.09 19.46
CA LYS A 63 -4.82 3.90 20.55
C LYS A 63 -5.18 2.43 20.77
N ILE A 64 -5.18 1.62 19.72
CA ILE A 64 -5.47 0.18 19.78
C ILE A 64 -4.19 -0.68 19.83
N GLY A 65 -3.04 -0.04 20.08
CA GLY A 65 -1.76 -0.72 20.29
C GLY A 65 -1.13 -1.30 19.01
N ILE A 66 -1.42 -0.73 17.83
CA ILE A 66 -0.81 -1.09 16.55
C ILE A 66 0.41 -0.22 16.32
N LYS A 67 1.55 -0.84 16.05
CA LYS A 67 2.83 -0.18 15.79
C LYS A 67 2.98 0.16 14.31
N THR A 68 2.99 1.44 13.99
CA THR A 68 3.09 1.92 12.61
C THR A 68 4.45 2.52 12.28
N TYR A 69 4.85 2.43 11.00
CA TYR A 69 5.94 3.22 10.44
C TYR A 69 5.46 3.89 9.15
N PHE A 70 5.21 5.20 9.21
CA PHE A 70 4.74 5.99 8.08
C PHE A 70 5.87 6.87 7.56
N HIS A 71 6.42 6.47 6.41
CA HIS A 71 7.47 7.19 5.69
C HIS A 71 6.84 8.16 4.69
N ILE A 72 6.71 9.43 5.10
CA ILE A 72 6.03 10.46 4.33
C ILE A 72 7.07 11.35 3.67
N VAL A 73 7.05 11.37 2.34
CA VAL A 73 7.94 12.22 1.53
C VAL A 73 7.18 13.46 1.10
N PRO A 74 7.73 14.67 1.22
CA PRO A 74 7.07 15.88 0.74
C PRO A 74 6.93 15.85 -0.80
N GLU A 75 6.01 16.67 -1.32
CA GLU A 75 5.84 16.79 -2.76
C GLU A 75 7.10 17.32 -3.45
N HIS A 76 7.69 18.37 -2.89
CA HIS A 76 8.94 18.94 -3.35
C HIS A 76 10.00 18.88 -2.25
N ILE A 77 11.26 18.76 -2.64
CA ILE A 77 12.37 18.57 -1.70
C ILE A 77 12.53 19.74 -0.70
N TYR A 78 12.20 20.96 -1.13
CA TYR A 78 12.24 22.14 -0.27
C TYR A 78 11.10 22.19 0.75
N ASP A 79 10.01 21.46 0.54
CA ASP A 79 8.91 21.39 1.50
C ASP A 79 9.26 20.53 2.73
N ARG A 80 10.38 19.82 2.69
CA ARG A 80 10.85 18.99 3.81
C ARG A 80 10.97 19.75 5.12
N PHE A 81 11.27 21.03 5.06
CA PHE A 81 11.41 21.87 6.25
C PHE A 81 10.08 22.39 6.81
N ARG A 82 8.98 22.20 6.08
CA ARG A 82 7.65 22.68 6.52
C ARG A 82 7.03 21.81 7.63
N ASN A 83 7.45 20.56 7.73
CA ASN A 83 6.93 19.65 8.75
C ASN A 83 8.00 18.62 9.12
N SER A 84 8.21 18.41 10.42
CA SER A 84 9.17 17.44 10.96
C SER A 84 8.85 15.98 10.59
N ARG A 85 7.61 15.69 10.15
CA ARG A 85 7.18 14.36 9.70
C ARG A 85 7.66 14.03 8.29
N TYR A 86 8.08 15.01 7.50
CA TYR A 86 8.59 14.74 6.16
C TYR A 86 10.01 14.16 6.20
N GLN A 87 10.21 13.13 5.42
CA GLN A 87 11.45 12.37 5.34
C GLN A 87 12.06 12.46 3.94
N ARG A 88 13.30 12.00 3.78
CA ARG A 88 13.98 11.90 2.49
C ARG A 88 13.35 10.78 1.67
N LEU A 89 13.52 10.85 0.36
CA LEU A 89 13.17 9.73 -0.52
C LEU A 89 13.99 8.50 -0.12
N LEU A 90 13.33 7.35 0.00
CA LEU A 90 13.98 6.07 0.19
C LEU A 90 14.47 5.50 -1.13
N SER A 91 15.56 4.74 -1.10
CA SER A 91 15.87 3.80 -2.16
C SER A 91 14.80 2.70 -2.22
N TYR A 92 14.68 2.01 -3.35
CA TYR A 92 13.71 0.92 -3.42
C TYR A 92 14.11 -0.27 -2.53
N GLU A 93 15.40 -0.51 -2.34
CA GLU A 93 15.94 -1.51 -1.42
C GLU A 93 15.55 -1.22 0.03
N ASP A 94 15.59 0.05 0.44
CA ASP A 94 15.11 0.46 1.77
C ASP A 94 13.61 0.20 1.91
N VAL A 95 12.82 0.49 0.86
CA VAL A 95 11.38 0.21 0.85
C VAL A 95 11.12 -1.29 1.04
N LEU A 96 11.82 -2.17 0.31
CA LEU A 96 11.72 -3.62 0.46
C LEU A 96 12.10 -4.08 1.86
N THR A 97 13.13 -3.47 2.45
CA THR A 97 13.53 -3.75 3.84
C THR A 97 12.40 -3.41 4.81
N PHE A 98 11.76 -2.24 4.68
CA PHE A 98 10.63 -1.88 5.54
C PHE A 98 9.39 -2.73 5.29
N ILE A 99 9.13 -3.13 4.06
CA ILE A 99 8.08 -4.11 3.73
C ILE A 99 8.38 -5.43 4.45
N GLY A 100 9.63 -5.91 4.40
CA GLY A 100 10.08 -7.12 5.09
C GLY A 100 9.82 -7.06 6.58
N ARG A 101 10.11 -5.93 7.22
CA ARG A 101 9.96 -5.68 8.66
C ARG A 101 8.52 -5.37 9.11
N SER A 102 7.53 -5.48 8.23
CA SER A 102 6.13 -5.14 8.51
C SER A 102 5.19 -6.30 8.24
N LYS A 103 4.06 -6.38 8.99
CA LYS A 103 3.00 -7.35 8.74
C LYS A 103 2.12 -6.95 7.57
N ALA A 104 1.85 -5.64 7.43
CA ALA A 104 0.95 -5.10 6.42
C ALA A 104 1.51 -3.83 5.76
N ILE A 105 1.06 -3.60 4.52
CA ILE A 105 1.28 -2.37 3.77
C ILE A 105 -0.02 -1.55 3.81
N LEU A 106 0.07 -0.27 4.17
CA LEU A 106 -1.01 0.69 4.02
C LEU A 106 -0.92 1.37 2.65
N TYR A 107 -1.99 1.33 1.89
CA TYR A 107 -2.15 2.09 0.67
C TYR A 107 -3.37 3.01 0.76
N LEU A 108 -3.16 4.31 0.59
CA LEU A 108 -4.22 5.29 0.46
C LEU A 108 -4.34 5.73 -0.98
N THR A 109 -5.54 5.65 -1.52
CA THR A 109 -5.83 6.07 -2.90
C THR A 109 -5.60 7.58 -3.08
N TYR A 110 -5.36 7.98 -4.31
CA TYR A 110 -5.22 9.38 -4.67
C TYR A 110 -6.27 9.74 -5.72
N GLY A 111 -7.23 10.58 -5.35
CA GLY A 111 -8.31 10.95 -6.25
C GLY A 111 -9.23 9.77 -6.58
N SER A 112 -9.65 9.69 -7.83
CA SER A 112 -10.55 8.64 -8.36
C SER A 112 -9.80 7.47 -9.00
N GLN A 113 -8.52 7.26 -8.68
CA GLN A 113 -7.73 6.19 -9.29
C GLN A 113 -8.27 4.80 -8.92
N GLU A 114 -8.63 4.01 -9.93
CA GLU A 114 -9.01 2.60 -9.82
C GLU A 114 -7.98 1.74 -10.57
N CYS A 115 -6.80 1.56 -10.00
CA CYS A 115 -5.74 0.76 -10.62
C CYS A 115 -4.93 -0.02 -9.58
N VAL A 116 -4.41 -1.17 -10.02
CA VAL A 116 -3.48 -1.97 -9.22
C VAL A 116 -2.11 -1.29 -9.25
N THR A 117 -1.80 -0.55 -8.18
CA THR A 117 -0.53 0.17 -8.05
C THR A 117 0.59 -0.74 -7.58
N LEU A 118 1.84 -0.25 -7.66
CA LEU A 118 3.01 -0.95 -7.15
C LEU A 118 2.85 -1.38 -5.68
N ARG A 119 2.20 -0.58 -4.83
CA ARG A 119 1.96 -0.94 -3.42
C ARG A 119 1.07 -2.16 -3.24
N ILE A 120 0.05 -2.30 -4.09
CA ILE A 120 -0.83 -3.47 -4.10
C ILE A 120 -0.05 -4.69 -4.58
N GLN A 121 0.73 -4.55 -5.66
CA GLN A 121 1.58 -5.62 -6.18
C GLN A 121 2.58 -6.11 -5.14
N GLU A 122 3.27 -5.21 -4.45
CA GLU A 122 4.20 -5.54 -3.37
C GLU A 122 3.53 -6.32 -2.23
N ALA A 123 2.32 -5.92 -1.83
CA ALA A 123 1.59 -6.65 -0.81
C ALA A 123 1.31 -8.10 -1.24
N LEU A 124 0.88 -8.31 -2.48
CA LEU A 124 0.58 -9.63 -3.02
C LEU A 124 1.83 -10.50 -3.18
N VAL A 125 2.88 -9.94 -3.81
CA VAL A 125 4.13 -10.66 -4.10
C VAL A 125 4.86 -11.07 -2.83
N HIS A 126 4.95 -10.16 -1.87
CA HIS A 126 5.66 -10.40 -0.62
C HIS A 126 4.78 -11.00 0.46
N LYS A 127 3.56 -11.44 0.12
CA LYS A 127 2.61 -12.07 1.05
C LYS A 127 2.38 -11.22 2.30
N LYS A 128 2.27 -9.91 2.09
CA LYS A 128 1.94 -8.95 3.15
C LYS A 128 0.46 -8.64 3.12
N LYS A 129 -0.13 -8.44 4.28
CA LYS A 129 -1.51 -7.96 4.33
C LYS A 129 -1.59 -6.55 3.76
N LEU A 130 -2.73 -6.21 3.18
CA LEU A 130 -3.00 -4.90 2.60
C LEU A 130 -4.09 -4.19 3.40
N ILE A 131 -3.84 -2.92 3.75
CA ILE A 131 -4.84 -2.03 4.30
C ILE A 131 -5.08 -0.93 3.28
N ILE A 132 -6.33 -0.71 2.88
CA ILE A 132 -6.68 0.18 1.77
C ILE A 132 -7.95 0.98 2.09
N ASP A 133 -8.10 2.17 1.51
CA ASP A 133 -9.23 3.08 1.75
C ASP A 133 -10.29 3.05 0.63
N CYS A 134 -10.30 2.04 -0.22
CA CYS A 134 -11.23 1.96 -1.34
C CYS A 134 -11.86 0.57 -1.51
N THR A 135 -13.10 0.55 -1.98
CA THR A 135 -13.91 -0.66 -2.14
C THR A 135 -13.79 -1.31 -3.51
N TRP A 136 -13.28 -0.59 -4.52
CA TRP A 136 -13.11 -1.13 -5.87
C TRP A 136 -12.17 -2.34 -5.94
N ILE A 137 -11.28 -2.49 -4.94
CA ILE A 137 -10.37 -3.63 -4.82
C ILE A 137 -11.11 -4.97 -4.81
N LYS A 138 -12.38 -5.00 -4.37
CA LYS A 138 -13.23 -6.20 -4.36
C LYS A 138 -13.56 -6.76 -5.75
N LYS A 139 -13.34 -5.97 -6.80
CA LYS A 139 -13.58 -6.40 -8.20
C LYS A 139 -12.48 -7.33 -8.73
N TYR A 140 -11.36 -7.45 -8.03
CA TYR A 140 -10.21 -8.22 -8.48
C TYR A 140 -10.21 -9.63 -7.89
N ASP A 141 -9.76 -10.60 -8.68
CA ASP A 141 -9.74 -12.03 -8.33
C ASP A 141 -8.78 -12.35 -7.15
N PHE A 142 -7.84 -11.46 -6.87
CA PHE A 142 -6.95 -11.58 -5.71
C PHE A 142 -7.57 -11.07 -4.40
N TYR A 143 -8.76 -10.49 -4.43
CA TYR A 143 -9.40 -10.00 -3.22
C TYR A 143 -9.76 -11.13 -2.27
N ASP A 144 -9.21 -11.08 -1.06
CA ASP A 144 -9.59 -11.93 0.06
C ASP A 144 -9.68 -11.07 1.32
N PRO A 145 -10.82 -11.03 2.04
CA PRO A 145 -10.99 -10.24 3.24
C PRO A 145 -10.06 -10.65 4.40
N ARG A 146 -9.44 -11.83 4.31
CA ARG A 146 -8.42 -12.29 5.25
C ARG A 146 -7.05 -11.65 4.99
N ASN A 147 -6.80 -11.15 3.77
CA ASN A 147 -5.56 -10.49 3.35
C ASN A 147 -5.71 -8.99 3.14
N ILE A 148 -6.94 -8.51 2.89
CA ILE A 148 -7.21 -7.11 2.53
C ILE A 148 -8.24 -6.52 3.49
N PHE A 149 -7.83 -5.48 4.22
CA PHE A 149 -8.65 -4.72 5.14
C PHE A 149 -9.03 -3.38 4.51
N ILE A 150 -10.33 -3.09 4.43
CA ILE A 150 -10.84 -1.86 3.82
C ILE A 150 -11.20 -0.88 4.94
N LEU A 151 -10.45 0.24 5.01
CA LEU A 151 -10.71 1.33 5.94
C LEU A 151 -12.08 1.99 5.63
N GLY A 152 -12.82 2.29 6.68
CA GLY A 152 -14.17 2.85 6.55
C GLY A 152 -15.28 1.83 6.29
N GLU A 153 -14.93 0.59 5.90
CA GLU A 153 -15.89 -0.51 5.75
C GLU A 153 -15.72 -1.55 6.87
N ASN A 154 -14.49 -1.99 7.10
CA ASN A 154 -14.20 -2.96 8.16
C ASN A 154 -14.12 -2.27 9.52
N ASN A 155 -14.59 -2.97 10.56
CA ASN A 155 -14.49 -2.46 11.93
C ASN A 155 -13.02 -2.40 12.37
N ILE A 156 -12.56 -1.20 12.72
CA ILE A 156 -11.18 -0.92 13.13
C ILE A 156 -10.75 -1.72 14.36
N ASP A 157 -11.66 -2.08 15.25
CA ASP A 157 -11.35 -2.87 16.45
C ASP A 157 -10.87 -4.29 16.10
N LYS A 158 -11.24 -4.81 14.91
CA LYS A 158 -10.79 -6.10 14.38
C LYS A 158 -9.45 -6.03 13.65
N LEU A 159 -8.86 -4.85 13.50
CA LEU A 159 -7.61 -4.68 12.75
C LEU A 159 -6.46 -5.46 13.37
N LYS A 160 -6.39 -5.52 14.69
CA LYS A 160 -5.34 -6.26 15.41
C LYS A 160 -5.43 -7.77 15.14
N ASP A 161 -6.63 -8.32 15.18
CA ASP A 161 -6.87 -9.74 14.87
C ASP A 161 -6.57 -10.04 13.40
N PHE A 162 -6.98 -9.16 12.50
CA PHE A 162 -6.64 -9.24 11.08
C PHE A 162 -5.12 -9.29 10.86
N LEU A 163 -4.35 -8.40 11.49
CA LEU A 163 -2.89 -8.33 11.35
C LEU A 163 -2.17 -9.56 11.92
N ASN A 164 -2.75 -10.23 12.91
CA ASN A 164 -2.17 -11.42 13.54
C ASN A 164 -2.67 -12.73 12.92
N SER A 165 -3.72 -12.71 12.10
CA SER A 165 -4.17 -13.90 11.38
C SER A 165 -3.18 -14.29 10.28
N PRO A 166 -3.07 -15.59 9.91
CA PRO A 166 -2.18 -16.03 8.86
C PRO A 166 -2.56 -15.40 7.50
N TYR A 167 -1.56 -15.24 6.63
CA TYR A 167 -1.77 -14.85 5.23
C TYR A 167 -2.36 -16.03 4.46
N VAL A 168 -3.32 -15.75 3.61
CA VAL A 168 -3.94 -16.76 2.72
C VAL A 168 -3.28 -16.66 1.35
N GLU A 169 -2.72 -17.77 0.88
CA GLU A 169 -2.03 -17.81 -0.42
C GLU A 169 -2.98 -17.42 -1.57
N VAL A 170 -2.54 -16.47 -2.38
CA VAL A 170 -3.20 -16.13 -3.64
C VAL A 170 -2.76 -17.14 -4.69
N LYS A 171 -3.70 -17.61 -5.51
CA LYS A 171 -3.42 -18.58 -6.55
C LYS A 171 -2.37 -18.04 -7.55
N ALA A 172 -1.46 -18.91 -7.99
CA ALA A 172 -0.35 -18.53 -8.85
C ALA A 172 -0.79 -17.98 -10.23
N ASP A 173 -1.89 -18.50 -10.76
CA ASP A 173 -2.50 -18.03 -12.02
C ASP A 173 -2.95 -16.56 -11.93
N ILE A 174 -3.53 -16.16 -10.79
CA ILE A 174 -3.92 -14.77 -10.53
C ILE A 174 -2.69 -13.87 -10.48
N LEU A 175 -1.62 -14.31 -9.81
CA LEU A 175 -0.39 -13.54 -9.69
C LEU A 175 0.30 -13.32 -11.04
N THR A 176 0.24 -14.27 -11.97
CA THR A 176 0.85 -14.13 -13.31
C THR A 176 0.23 -13.01 -14.15
N HIS A 177 -0.99 -12.57 -13.83
CA HIS A 177 -1.65 -11.45 -14.49
C HIS A 177 -1.31 -10.09 -13.85
N ILE A 178 -0.60 -10.10 -12.71
CA ILE A 178 -0.25 -8.90 -11.94
C ILE A 178 1.21 -8.47 -12.21
N TYR A 179 2.03 -9.38 -12.78
CA TYR A 179 3.45 -9.16 -13.14
C TYR A 179 3.65 -8.74 -14.58
#